data_1bc6e47da5efeb622abfcf084101878d
#
_entry.id   1bc6e47da5efeb622abfcf084101878d
#
_cell.length_a   1.000
_cell.length_b   1.000
_cell.length_c   1.000
_cell.angle_alpha   90.00
_cell.angle_beta   90.00
_cell.angle_gamma   90.00
#
_symmetry.space_group_name_H-M   'P 1'
#
loop_
_entity.id
_entity.type
_entity.pdbx_description
1 polymer ?
#
loop_
_entity_poly.entity_id
_entity_poly.type
_entity_poly.pdbx_seq_one_letter_code
_entity_poly.pdbx_strand_id
1 'polypeptide(L)'
;SVSRGLGDVYKRQVVASIHLSQGKRKVASINITQALAFSALLILVLSSLCCYFAEPIGRLLGSSERLLPLVVEYMNWYVPFLVFYLLLSAGMFYIRLDGSPNYAMMCNAVSAIINIILDYVFIFQLGWGMMGAAFATSLGTMVGGLMTLIYLLRFSRNVGIYRIKLSRKSMRLTCRNIGYMIRLGSSAFISEASIASMMFLGNYVFISHLGESGVAAFSIVCYFFPIIFMVYNAICLL
;
A
#
# COMPACT_ATOMS: atom_id res chain seq x y z
N SER A 1 12.50 -8.04 -25.87
CA SER A 1 12.84 -8.13 -24.42
C SER A 1 11.93 -7.26 -23.56
N VAL A 2 11.26 -6.26 -24.10
CA VAL A 2 10.28 -5.39 -23.39
C VAL A 2 9.01 -6.18 -23.03
N SER A 3 8.60 -7.13 -23.86
CA SER A 3 7.40 -7.96 -23.61
C SER A 3 7.53 -8.90 -22.39
N ARG A 4 8.76 -9.22 -21.94
CA ARG A 4 8.95 -10.03 -20.73
C ARG A 4 8.75 -9.24 -19.43
N GLY A 5 9.12 -7.97 -19.40
CA GLY A 5 8.93 -7.10 -18.21
C GLY A 5 7.47 -6.77 -17.95
N LEU A 6 6.69 -6.45 -19.00
CA LEU A 6 5.23 -6.25 -18.89
C LEU A 6 4.50 -7.54 -18.50
N GLY A 7 4.95 -8.70 -18.96
CA GLY A 7 4.39 -10.00 -18.59
C GLY A 7 4.53 -10.30 -17.08
N ASP A 8 5.53 -9.77 -16.41
CA ASP A 8 5.80 -10.08 -14.99
C ASP A 8 4.96 -9.23 -14.01
N VAL A 9 4.60 -8.00 -14.36
CA VAL A 9 3.63 -7.20 -13.59
C VAL A 9 2.22 -7.80 -13.70
N TYR A 10 1.86 -8.28 -14.88
CA TYR A 10 0.60 -9.01 -15.11
C TYR A 10 0.55 -10.37 -14.40
N LYS A 11 1.66 -11.08 -14.23
CA LYS A 11 1.70 -12.40 -13.59
C LYS A 11 1.30 -12.42 -12.12
N ARG A 12 1.29 -11.30 -11.42
CA ARG A 12 0.90 -11.20 -10.00
C ARG A 12 -0.61 -11.20 -9.79
N GLN A 13 -1.33 -10.56 -10.69
CA GLN A 13 -2.78 -10.71 -10.78
C GLN A 13 -3.15 -12.11 -11.29
N VAL A 14 -2.20 -12.76 -11.94
CA VAL A 14 -2.34 -13.92 -12.80
C VAL A 14 -2.54 -15.23 -12.01
N VAL A 15 -1.98 -15.43 -10.82
CA VAL A 15 -2.22 -16.71 -10.12
C VAL A 15 -3.67 -16.81 -9.66
N ALA A 16 -4.24 -15.74 -9.11
CA ALA A 16 -5.64 -15.73 -8.73
C ALA A 16 -6.55 -15.70 -9.97
N SER A 17 -6.21 -14.93 -11.01
CA SER A 17 -6.96 -14.86 -12.27
C SER A 17 -6.85 -16.14 -13.10
N ILE A 18 -5.71 -16.82 -13.15
CA ILE A 18 -5.57 -18.14 -13.78
C ILE A 18 -6.44 -19.19 -13.10
N HIS A 19 -6.45 -19.24 -11.75
CA HIS A 19 -7.31 -20.17 -11.05
C HIS A 19 -8.80 -19.82 -11.22
N LEU A 20 -9.10 -18.53 -11.33
CA LEU A 20 -10.45 -18.05 -11.58
C LEU A 20 -10.93 -18.40 -13.00
N SER A 21 -10.08 -18.21 -14.03
CA SER A 21 -10.36 -18.57 -15.42
C SER A 21 -10.50 -20.09 -15.63
N GLN A 22 -9.84 -20.90 -14.79
CA GLN A 22 -10.00 -22.36 -14.75
C GLN A 22 -11.21 -22.83 -13.94
N GLY A 23 -12.07 -21.92 -13.47
CA GLY A 23 -13.24 -22.26 -12.65
C GLY A 23 -12.95 -22.71 -11.21
N LYS A 24 -11.68 -22.67 -10.78
CA LYS A 24 -11.23 -23.11 -9.43
C LYS A 24 -11.37 -21.99 -8.38
N ARG A 25 -12.58 -21.45 -8.20
CA ARG A 25 -12.89 -20.32 -7.31
C ARG A 25 -12.39 -20.53 -5.87
N LYS A 26 -12.55 -21.73 -5.29
CA LYS A 26 -12.10 -22.03 -3.93
C LYS A 26 -10.59 -21.91 -3.78
N VAL A 27 -9.82 -22.36 -4.77
CA VAL A 27 -8.34 -22.30 -4.73
C VAL A 27 -7.87 -20.86 -4.85
N ALA A 28 -8.48 -20.07 -5.75
CA ALA A 28 -8.21 -18.64 -5.88
C ALA A 28 -8.47 -17.91 -4.57
N SER A 29 -9.63 -18.10 -3.95
CA SER A 29 -10.01 -17.45 -2.69
C SER A 29 -9.11 -17.85 -1.51
N ILE A 30 -8.71 -19.12 -1.41
CA ILE A 30 -7.75 -19.55 -0.38
C ILE A 30 -6.39 -18.86 -0.57
N ASN A 31 -5.89 -18.79 -1.80
CA ASN A 31 -4.62 -18.13 -2.11
C ASN A 31 -4.68 -16.62 -1.77
N ILE A 32 -5.77 -15.95 -2.09
CA ILE A 32 -5.99 -14.54 -1.75
C ILE A 32 -6.03 -14.34 -0.23
N THR A 33 -6.74 -15.19 0.49
CA THR A 33 -6.82 -15.11 1.96
C THR A 33 -5.44 -15.31 2.59
N GLN A 34 -4.67 -16.28 2.10
CA GLN A 34 -3.30 -16.52 2.56
C GLN A 34 -2.38 -15.33 2.26
N ALA A 35 -2.51 -14.73 1.07
CA ALA A 35 -1.75 -13.55 0.68
C ALA A 35 -2.05 -12.36 1.59
N LEU A 36 -3.32 -12.05 1.79
CA LEU A 36 -3.75 -10.95 2.66
C LEU A 36 -3.31 -11.17 4.11
N ALA A 37 -3.50 -12.39 4.64
CA ALA A 37 -3.11 -12.71 6.01
C ALA A 37 -1.59 -12.61 6.21
N PHE A 38 -0.79 -13.14 5.28
CA PHE A 38 0.67 -13.05 5.34
C PHE A 38 1.15 -11.60 5.21
N SER A 39 0.62 -10.85 4.26
CA SER A 39 0.99 -9.44 4.07
C SER A 39 0.57 -8.59 5.26
N ALA A 40 -0.61 -8.84 5.84
CA ALA A 40 -1.07 -8.14 7.04
C ALA A 40 -0.16 -8.42 8.24
N LEU A 41 0.23 -9.69 8.45
CA LEU A 41 1.18 -10.05 9.50
C LEU A 41 2.54 -9.40 9.31
N LEU A 42 3.05 -9.42 8.07
CA LEU A 42 4.33 -8.79 7.73
C LEU A 42 4.29 -7.27 7.98
N ILE A 43 3.22 -6.60 7.55
CA ILE A 43 3.06 -5.16 7.78
C ILE A 43 2.93 -4.85 9.28
N LEU A 44 2.20 -5.65 10.06
CA LEU A 44 2.11 -5.47 11.50
C LEU A 44 3.48 -5.57 12.19
N VAL A 45 4.30 -6.54 11.81
CA VAL A 45 5.68 -6.67 12.34
C VAL A 45 6.53 -5.48 11.91
N LEU A 46 6.51 -5.11 10.62
CA LEU A 46 7.28 -3.98 10.13
C LEU A 46 6.82 -2.65 10.73
N SER A 47 5.52 -2.43 10.88
CA SER A 47 4.98 -1.22 11.50
C SER A 47 5.39 -1.11 12.96
N SER A 48 5.36 -2.21 13.71
CA SER A 48 5.83 -2.23 15.10
C SER A 48 7.32 -1.90 15.20
N LEU A 49 8.15 -2.45 14.31
CA LEU A 49 9.57 -2.11 14.23
C LEU A 49 9.78 -0.65 13.83
N CYS A 50 9.04 -0.14 12.85
CA CYS A 50 9.13 1.26 12.43
C CYS A 50 8.73 2.23 13.54
N CYS A 51 7.69 1.93 14.33
CA CYS A 51 7.32 2.76 15.48
C CYS A 51 8.40 2.70 16.59
N TYR A 52 8.98 1.53 16.84
CA TYR A 52 10.04 1.38 17.85
C TYR A 52 11.32 2.13 17.44
N PHE A 53 11.67 2.11 16.17
CA PHE A 53 12.84 2.79 15.61
C PHE A 53 12.50 4.08 14.86
N ALA A 54 11.40 4.78 15.20
CA ALA A 54 10.94 5.95 14.48
C ALA A 54 11.97 7.08 14.43
N GLU A 55 12.66 7.36 15.54
CA GLU A 55 13.69 8.40 15.60
C GLU A 55 14.94 8.06 14.79
N PRO A 56 15.59 6.88 14.93
CA PRO A 56 16.69 6.48 14.04
C PRO A 56 16.33 6.47 12.57
N ILE A 57 15.12 6.04 12.22
CA ILE A 57 14.62 6.03 10.83
C ILE A 57 14.46 7.47 10.32
N GLY A 58 13.86 8.36 11.12
CA GLY A 58 13.72 9.77 10.76
C GLY A 58 15.07 10.45 10.49
N ARG A 59 16.07 10.19 11.32
CA ARG A 59 17.46 10.70 11.12
C ARG A 59 18.09 10.10 9.87
N LEU A 60 17.92 8.80 9.62
CA LEU A 60 18.43 8.13 8.42
C LEU A 60 17.79 8.69 7.13
N LEU A 61 16.52 9.07 7.16
CA LEU A 61 15.82 9.68 6.04
C LEU A 61 16.22 11.13 5.78
N GLY A 62 17.14 11.69 6.57
CA GLY A 62 17.67 13.03 6.37
C GLY A 62 16.82 14.13 7.01
N SER A 63 15.99 13.82 8.01
CA SER A 63 15.25 14.84 8.75
C SER A 63 16.20 15.71 9.56
N SER A 64 16.04 17.06 9.46
CA SER A 64 16.75 17.99 10.34
C SER A 64 16.30 17.82 11.79
N GLU A 65 17.15 18.22 12.76
CA GLU A 65 16.82 18.17 14.19
C GLU A 65 15.52 18.92 14.53
N ARG A 66 15.19 19.94 13.75
CA ARG A 66 13.93 20.69 13.88
C ARG A 66 12.71 19.92 13.40
N LEU A 67 12.83 19.14 12.33
CA LEU A 67 11.74 18.40 11.71
C LEU A 67 11.57 17.00 12.33
N LEU A 68 12.60 16.46 12.94
CA LEU A 68 12.63 15.13 13.52
C LEU A 68 11.44 14.83 14.45
N PRO A 69 11.07 15.68 15.43
CA PRO A 69 9.94 15.42 16.31
C PRO A 69 8.62 15.34 15.55
N LEU A 70 8.43 16.19 14.51
CA LEU A 70 7.22 16.15 13.68
C LEU A 70 7.12 14.89 12.84
N VAL A 71 8.26 14.41 12.32
CA VAL A 71 8.33 13.14 11.56
C VAL A 71 8.02 11.95 12.46
N VAL A 72 8.58 11.90 13.65
CA VAL A 72 8.34 10.84 14.64
C VAL A 72 6.86 10.84 15.07
N GLU A 73 6.30 12.01 15.31
CA GLU A 73 4.88 12.16 15.65
C GLU A 73 3.99 11.63 14.50
N TYR A 74 4.25 12.05 13.26
CA TYR A 74 3.54 11.56 12.08
C TYR A 74 3.64 10.04 11.95
N MET A 75 4.85 9.48 12.10
CA MET A 75 5.09 8.04 12.00
C MET A 75 4.28 7.28 13.06
N ASN A 76 4.27 7.73 14.29
CA ASN A 76 3.56 7.07 15.38
C ASN A 76 2.03 7.05 15.19
N TRP A 77 1.47 8.04 14.52
CA TRP A 77 0.03 8.12 14.24
C TRP A 77 -0.39 7.45 12.93
N TYR A 78 0.51 7.33 11.95
CA TYR A 78 0.18 6.76 10.64
C TYR A 78 0.58 5.27 10.51
N VAL A 79 1.79 4.93 10.93
CA VAL A 79 2.38 3.60 10.69
C VAL A 79 1.57 2.44 11.30
N PRO A 80 0.97 2.54 12.48
CA PRO A 80 0.14 1.46 13.03
C PRO A 80 -1.07 1.10 12.16
N PHE A 81 -1.56 2.06 11.36
CA PHE A 81 -2.74 1.88 10.51
C PHE A 81 -2.41 1.39 9.08
N LEU A 82 -1.15 1.13 8.75
CA LEU A 82 -0.72 0.64 7.43
C LEU A 82 -1.41 -0.67 7.00
N VAL A 83 -1.89 -1.45 7.96
CA VAL A 83 -2.69 -2.64 7.66
C VAL A 83 -3.98 -2.31 6.91
N PHE A 84 -4.63 -1.19 7.22
CA PHE A 84 -5.83 -0.74 6.52
C PHE A 84 -5.51 -0.23 5.12
N TYR A 85 -4.35 0.43 4.96
CA TYR A 85 -3.83 0.80 3.64
C TYR A 85 -3.56 -0.45 2.77
N LEU A 86 -2.99 -1.51 3.34
CA LEU A 86 -2.85 -2.79 2.64
C LEU A 86 -4.21 -3.33 2.21
N LEU A 87 -5.19 -3.36 3.12
CA LEU A 87 -6.54 -3.86 2.81
C LEU A 87 -7.19 -3.05 1.69
N LEU A 88 -7.04 -1.73 1.70
CA LEU A 88 -7.55 -0.86 0.65
C LEU A 88 -6.85 -1.13 -0.68
N SER A 89 -5.53 -1.09 -0.73
CA SER A 89 -4.74 -1.19 -1.96
C SER A 89 -4.79 -2.59 -2.58
N ALA A 90 -4.50 -3.64 -1.80
CA ALA A 90 -4.56 -5.01 -2.29
C ALA A 90 -6.01 -5.46 -2.56
N GLY A 91 -6.93 -5.06 -1.70
CA GLY A 91 -8.34 -5.41 -1.84
C GLY A 91 -9.00 -4.82 -3.08
N MET A 92 -8.60 -3.62 -3.50
CA MET A 92 -9.07 -3.04 -4.77
C MET A 92 -8.79 -3.95 -5.98
N PHE A 93 -7.62 -4.62 -6.02
CA PHE A 93 -7.31 -5.58 -7.09
C PHE A 93 -8.25 -6.78 -7.04
N TYR A 94 -8.53 -7.31 -5.86
CA TYR A 94 -9.41 -8.46 -5.69
C TYR A 94 -10.87 -8.13 -6.01
N ILE A 95 -11.34 -6.93 -5.65
CA ILE A 95 -12.69 -6.45 -5.99
C ILE A 95 -12.85 -6.30 -7.52
N ARG A 96 -11.80 -5.79 -8.19
CA ARG A 96 -11.79 -5.72 -9.67
C ARG A 96 -11.82 -7.10 -10.31
N LEU A 97 -11.07 -8.07 -9.77
CA LEU A 97 -11.09 -9.47 -10.22
C LEU A 97 -12.46 -10.14 -9.99
N ASP A 98 -13.20 -9.72 -8.95
CA ASP A 98 -14.56 -10.19 -8.70
C ASP A 98 -15.60 -9.64 -9.69
N GLY A 99 -15.21 -8.68 -10.54
CA GLY A 99 -16.06 -8.05 -11.55
C GLY A 99 -16.77 -6.78 -11.09
N SER A 100 -16.32 -6.15 -9.99
CA SER A 100 -16.93 -4.95 -9.43
C SER A 100 -15.97 -3.76 -9.38
N PRO A 101 -15.40 -3.30 -10.52
CA PRO A 101 -14.43 -2.21 -10.56
C PRO A 101 -14.98 -0.89 -10.00
N ASN A 102 -16.27 -0.62 -10.20
CA ASN A 102 -16.93 0.59 -9.69
C ASN A 102 -16.93 0.65 -8.15
N TYR A 103 -17.13 -0.51 -7.49
CA TYR A 103 -17.07 -0.57 -6.04
C TYR A 103 -15.64 -0.34 -5.53
N ALA A 104 -14.63 -0.87 -6.22
CA ALA A 104 -13.23 -0.61 -5.90
C ALA A 104 -12.89 0.88 -6.00
N MET A 105 -13.35 1.56 -7.06
CA MET A 105 -13.21 3.01 -7.20
C MET A 105 -13.92 3.77 -6.07
N MET A 106 -15.14 3.36 -5.71
CA MET A 106 -15.90 3.97 -4.63
C MET A 106 -15.17 3.87 -3.29
N CYS A 107 -14.57 2.72 -2.95
CA CYS A 107 -13.78 2.57 -1.71
C CYS A 107 -12.62 3.58 -1.65
N ASN A 108 -11.93 3.77 -2.78
CA ASN A 108 -10.81 4.72 -2.85
C ASN A 108 -11.30 6.18 -2.79
N ALA A 109 -12.37 6.51 -3.52
CA ALA A 109 -12.95 7.85 -3.50
C ALA A 109 -13.47 8.24 -2.12
N VAL A 110 -14.18 7.35 -1.44
CA VAL A 110 -14.67 7.59 -0.07
C VAL A 110 -13.50 7.78 0.90
N SER A 111 -12.45 6.95 0.80
CA SER A 111 -11.23 7.11 1.61
C SER A 111 -10.61 8.50 1.41
N ALA A 112 -10.47 8.94 0.17
CA ALA A 112 -9.89 10.25 -0.16
C ALA A 112 -10.76 11.42 0.31
N ILE A 113 -12.08 11.35 0.11
CA ILE A 113 -13.01 12.40 0.55
C ILE A 113 -12.97 12.55 2.07
N ILE A 114 -13.02 11.43 2.81
CA ILE A 114 -12.93 11.45 4.28
C ILE A 114 -11.59 12.04 4.72
N ASN A 115 -10.48 11.64 4.09
CA ASN A 115 -9.18 12.21 4.40
C ASN A 115 -9.17 13.73 4.22
N ILE A 116 -9.63 14.26 3.08
CA ILE A 116 -9.69 15.71 2.81
C ILE A 116 -10.55 16.46 3.86
N ILE A 117 -11.71 15.91 4.19
CA ILE A 117 -12.61 16.54 5.18
C ILE A 117 -11.94 16.56 6.56
N LEU A 118 -11.34 15.45 6.97
CA LEU A 118 -10.69 15.32 8.27
C LEU A 118 -9.40 16.15 8.34
N ASP A 119 -8.64 16.27 7.26
CA ASP A 119 -7.48 17.17 7.17
C ASP A 119 -7.90 18.61 7.44
N TYR A 120 -8.99 19.06 6.82
CA TYR A 120 -9.52 20.40 7.06
C TYR A 120 -9.93 20.60 8.53
N VAL A 121 -10.62 19.64 9.12
CA VAL A 121 -11.08 19.73 10.52
C VAL A 121 -9.89 19.68 11.49
N PHE A 122 -8.98 18.72 11.35
CA PHE A 122 -7.93 18.50 12.32
C PHE A 122 -6.80 19.54 12.22
N ILE A 123 -6.45 19.96 11.00
CA ILE A 123 -5.37 20.92 10.80
C ILE A 123 -5.85 22.34 11.02
N PHE A 124 -6.98 22.75 10.40
CA PHE A 124 -7.40 24.15 10.41
C PHE A 124 -8.33 24.50 11.56
N GLN A 125 -9.27 23.62 11.95
CA GLN A 125 -10.20 23.92 13.03
C GLN A 125 -9.66 23.56 14.41
N LEU A 126 -9.02 22.39 14.54
CA LEU A 126 -8.48 21.91 15.81
C LEU A 126 -7.00 22.27 16.04
N GLY A 127 -6.28 22.70 15.00
CA GLY A 127 -4.88 23.12 15.10
C GLY A 127 -3.91 22.00 15.46
N TRP A 128 -4.23 20.72 15.15
CA TRP A 128 -3.42 19.56 15.52
C TRP A 128 -2.16 19.39 14.65
N GLY A 129 -1.95 20.23 13.63
CA GLY A 129 -0.76 20.21 12.80
C GLY A 129 -0.46 18.86 12.16
N MET A 130 0.78 18.37 12.29
CA MET A 130 1.24 17.09 11.67
C MET A 130 0.53 15.86 12.23
N MET A 131 0.22 15.86 13.53
CA MET A 131 -0.58 14.79 14.14
C MET A 131 -1.96 14.70 13.50
N GLY A 132 -2.62 15.85 13.28
CA GLY A 132 -3.93 15.91 12.63
C GLY A 132 -3.92 15.33 11.22
N ALA A 133 -2.92 15.68 10.41
CA ALA A 133 -2.72 15.14 9.06
C ALA A 133 -2.52 13.62 9.06
N ALA A 134 -1.66 13.11 9.96
CA ALA A 134 -1.42 11.67 10.10
C ALA A 134 -2.70 10.92 10.49
N PHE A 135 -3.44 11.46 11.45
CA PHE A 135 -4.66 10.85 11.96
C PHE A 135 -5.80 10.88 10.93
N ALA A 136 -5.96 11.98 10.19
CA ALA A 136 -6.92 12.09 9.08
C ALA A 136 -6.65 11.05 7.98
N THR A 137 -5.38 10.91 7.58
CA THR A 137 -4.95 9.91 6.60
C THR A 137 -5.23 8.49 7.09
N SER A 138 -4.95 8.22 8.37
CA SER A 138 -5.20 6.91 8.99
C SER A 138 -6.68 6.57 9.01
N LEU A 139 -7.54 7.51 9.40
CA LEU A 139 -9.00 7.32 9.42
C LEU A 139 -9.57 7.13 8.00
N GLY A 140 -9.12 7.93 7.03
CA GLY A 140 -9.53 7.78 5.64
C GLY A 140 -9.19 6.39 5.09
N THR A 141 -7.97 5.93 5.29
CA THR A 141 -7.54 4.59 4.87
C THR A 141 -8.24 3.48 5.65
N MET A 142 -8.54 3.69 6.93
CA MET A 142 -9.29 2.74 7.75
C MET A 142 -10.70 2.52 7.21
N VAL A 143 -11.43 3.60 6.90
CA VAL A 143 -12.78 3.49 6.32
C VAL A 143 -12.74 2.77 4.97
N GLY A 144 -11.86 3.18 4.05
CA GLY A 144 -11.71 2.52 2.75
C GLY A 144 -11.30 1.05 2.87
N GLY A 145 -10.37 0.74 3.78
CA GLY A 145 -9.92 -0.64 4.06
C GLY A 145 -11.03 -1.50 4.65
N LEU A 146 -11.83 -0.96 5.58
CA LEU A 146 -13.00 -1.66 6.14
C LEU A 146 -14.08 -1.90 5.10
N MET A 147 -14.39 -0.92 4.24
CA MET A 147 -15.31 -1.12 3.12
C MET A 147 -14.86 -2.25 2.20
N THR A 148 -13.58 -2.29 1.88
CA THR A 148 -12.96 -3.35 1.09
C THR A 148 -13.07 -4.71 1.78
N LEU A 149 -12.79 -4.78 3.07
CA LEU A 149 -12.89 -6.01 3.87
C LEU A 149 -14.34 -6.52 3.93
N ILE A 150 -15.30 -5.64 4.16
CA ILE A 150 -16.74 -5.96 4.18
C ILE A 150 -17.17 -6.53 2.82
N TYR A 151 -16.71 -5.92 1.72
CA TYR A 151 -17.00 -6.45 0.39
C TYR A 151 -16.47 -7.87 0.21
N LEU A 152 -15.21 -8.12 0.53
CA LEU A 152 -14.58 -9.43 0.37
C LEU A 152 -15.19 -10.50 1.29
N LEU A 153 -15.76 -10.10 2.44
CA LEU A 153 -16.42 -11.03 3.37
C LEU A 153 -17.88 -11.30 3.02
N ARG A 154 -18.62 -10.33 2.47
CA ARG A 154 -20.08 -10.38 2.37
C ARG A 154 -20.64 -10.33 0.96
N PHE A 155 -20.02 -9.56 0.08
CA PHE A 155 -20.54 -9.22 -1.25
C PHE A 155 -19.80 -9.91 -2.40
N SER A 156 -18.65 -10.51 -2.15
CA SER A 156 -17.86 -11.16 -3.18
C SER A 156 -18.58 -12.40 -3.76
N ARG A 157 -18.64 -12.48 -5.10
CA ARG A 157 -19.32 -13.58 -5.83
C ARG A 157 -18.34 -14.66 -6.27
N ASN A 158 -17.15 -14.27 -6.71
CA ASN A 158 -16.16 -15.18 -7.29
C ASN A 158 -14.90 -15.30 -6.43
N VAL A 159 -14.58 -14.25 -5.66
CA VAL A 159 -13.34 -14.09 -4.93
C VAL A 159 -13.66 -13.58 -3.52
N GLY A 160 -13.66 -14.45 -2.53
CA GLY A 160 -13.97 -14.10 -1.14
C GLY A 160 -12.90 -14.57 -0.16
N ILE A 161 -13.00 -14.09 1.08
CA ILE A 161 -12.15 -14.54 2.17
C ILE A 161 -12.68 -15.87 2.70
N TYR A 162 -11.85 -16.90 2.65
CA TYR A 162 -12.17 -18.24 3.17
C TYR A 162 -11.40 -18.54 4.46
N ARG A 163 -12.03 -19.26 5.38
CA ARG A 163 -11.36 -19.74 6.59
C ARG A 163 -10.19 -20.67 6.22
N ILE A 164 -8.99 -20.28 6.63
CA ILE A 164 -7.78 -21.10 6.48
C ILE A 164 -7.86 -22.24 7.51
N LYS A 165 -7.90 -23.49 7.04
CA LYS A 165 -7.78 -24.64 7.95
C LYS A 165 -6.33 -24.82 8.37
N LEU A 166 -6.04 -24.75 9.67
CA LEU A 166 -4.72 -25.04 10.24
C LEU A 166 -4.46 -26.56 10.24
N SER A 167 -4.10 -27.12 9.09
CA SER A 167 -3.65 -28.50 8.95
C SER A 167 -2.20 -28.51 8.44
N ARG A 168 -1.42 -29.54 8.78
CA ARG A 168 -0.03 -29.69 8.29
C ARG A 168 0.06 -29.62 6.75
N LYS A 169 -0.91 -30.21 6.04
CA LYS A 169 -1.01 -30.09 4.57
C LYS A 169 -1.29 -28.65 4.11
N SER A 170 -2.17 -27.94 4.82
CA SER A 170 -2.49 -26.53 4.52
C SER A 170 -1.28 -25.64 4.76
N MET A 171 -0.56 -25.82 5.87
CA MET A 171 0.68 -25.06 6.16
C MET A 171 1.76 -25.27 5.10
N ARG A 172 2.00 -26.49 4.66
CA ARG A 172 2.97 -26.79 3.60
C ARG A 172 2.58 -26.11 2.27
N LEU A 173 1.29 -26.11 1.92
CA LEU A 173 0.78 -25.41 0.75
C LEU A 173 0.91 -23.90 0.90
N THR A 174 0.63 -23.36 2.09
CA THR A 174 0.79 -21.93 2.40
C THR A 174 2.25 -21.49 2.23
N CYS A 175 3.21 -22.22 2.80
CA CYS A 175 4.64 -21.91 2.66
C CYS A 175 5.08 -21.95 1.18
N ARG A 176 4.60 -22.92 0.41
CA ARG A 176 4.88 -23.01 -1.04
C ARG A 176 4.28 -21.81 -1.79
N ASN A 177 3.05 -21.44 -1.49
CA ASN A 177 2.38 -20.30 -2.12
C ASN A 177 3.07 -18.98 -1.76
N ILE A 178 3.49 -18.80 -0.49
CA ILE A 178 4.28 -17.65 -0.06
C ILE A 178 5.61 -17.59 -0.82
N GLY A 179 6.31 -18.70 -0.98
CA GLY A 179 7.54 -18.75 -1.79
C GLY A 179 7.32 -18.30 -3.24
N TYR A 180 6.22 -18.73 -3.87
CA TYR A 180 5.83 -18.22 -5.20
C TYR A 180 5.51 -16.72 -5.20
N MET A 181 4.80 -16.24 -4.17
CA MET A 181 4.46 -14.83 -4.01
C MET A 181 5.72 -13.96 -3.85
N ILE A 182 6.69 -14.38 -3.04
CA ILE A 182 7.96 -13.69 -2.86
C ILE A 182 8.73 -13.63 -4.19
N ARG A 183 8.83 -14.75 -4.89
CA ARG A 183 9.54 -14.81 -6.18
C ARG A 183 8.86 -13.94 -7.26
N LEU A 184 7.54 -13.92 -7.32
CA LEU A 184 6.78 -13.05 -8.21
C LEU A 184 6.85 -11.59 -7.74
N GLY A 185 6.85 -11.37 -6.41
CA GLY A 185 6.94 -10.07 -5.74
C GLY A 185 8.27 -9.37 -5.91
N SER A 186 9.37 -10.09 -6.10
CA SER A 186 10.71 -9.52 -6.13
C SER A 186 10.93 -8.50 -7.25
N SER A 187 10.38 -8.71 -8.44
CA SER A 187 10.54 -7.77 -9.56
C SER A 187 9.85 -6.42 -9.32
N ALA A 188 8.64 -6.41 -8.70
CA ALA A 188 7.98 -5.15 -8.35
C ALA A 188 8.61 -4.50 -7.12
N PHE A 189 9.09 -5.32 -6.17
CA PHE A 189 9.84 -4.80 -5.04
C PHE A 189 11.09 -4.04 -5.51
N ILE A 190 11.83 -4.59 -6.49
CA ILE A 190 12.99 -3.91 -7.07
C ILE A 190 12.58 -2.60 -7.77
N SER A 191 11.45 -2.58 -8.48
CA SER A 191 10.97 -1.36 -9.14
C SER A 191 10.58 -0.29 -8.10
N GLU A 192 9.82 -0.66 -7.08
CA GLU A 192 9.44 0.25 -5.98
C GLU A 192 10.66 0.69 -5.15
N ALA A 193 11.59 -0.23 -4.88
CA ALA A 193 12.83 0.08 -4.19
C ALA A 193 13.71 1.05 -4.99
N SER A 194 13.71 0.98 -6.32
CA SER A 194 14.44 1.94 -7.18
C SER A 194 13.84 3.35 -7.07
N ILE A 195 12.51 3.47 -7.07
CA ILE A 195 11.84 4.75 -6.87
C ILE A 195 12.11 5.31 -5.47
N ALA A 196 12.01 4.47 -4.45
CA ALA A 196 12.30 4.86 -3.07
C ALA A 196 13.76 5.30 -2.90
N SER A 197 14.71 4.59 -3.52
CA SER A 197 16.14 4.95 -3.52
C SER A 197 16.38 6.28 -4.21
N MET A 198 15.71 6.54 -5.34
CA MET A 198 15.80 7.83 -6.04
C MET A 198 15.28 8.98 -5.17
N MET A 199 14.15 8.79 -4.49
CA MET A 199 13.59 9.79 -3.56
C MET A 199 14.53 10.04 -2.38
N PHE A 200 15.07 8.96 -1.79
CA PHE A 200 16.01 9.05 -0.67
C PHE A 200 17.28 9.80 -1.05
N LEU A 201 17.93 9.41 -2.15
CA LEU A 201 19.15 10.07 -2.64
C LEU A 201 18.86 11.52 -3.05
N GLY A 202 17.72 11.79 -3.68
CA GLY A 202 17.28 13.14 -4.00
C GLY A 202 17.17 13.99 -2.75
N ASN A 203 16.43 13.57 -1.74
CA ASN A 203 16.31 14.29 -0.47
C ASN A 203 17.68 14.56 0.17
N TYR A 204 18.56 13.56 0.20
CA TYR A 204 19.89 13.69 0.78
C TYR A 204 20.74 14.74 0.05
N VAL A 205 20.74 14.74 -1.30
CA VAL A 205 21.47 15.71 -2.12
C VAL A 205 20.90 17.11 -1.96
N PHE A 206 19.57 17.25 -1.99
CA PHE A 206 18.95 18.57 -1.88
C PHE A 206 19.13 19.17 -0.48
N ILE A 207 19.05 18.38 0.59
CA ILE A 207 19.28 18.90 1.95
C ILE A 207 20.73 19.31 2.15
N SER A 208 21.70 18.58 1.56
CA SER A 208 23.13 18.89 1.71
C SER A 208 23.58 20.15 0.95
N HIS A 209 22.92 20.49 -0.18
CA HIS A 209 23.31 21.61 -1.02
C HIS A 209 22.41 22.85 -0.90
N LEU A 210 21.12 22.67 -0.65
CA LEU A 210 20.11 23.74 -0.68
C LEU A 210 19.31 23.86 0.63
N GLY A 211 19.58 23.01 1.62
CA GLY A 211 18.86 23.00 2.88
C GLY A 211 17.38 22.63 2.77
N GLU A 212 16.57 23.03 3.77
CA GLU A 212 15.15 22.66 3.86
C GLU A 212 14.30 23.21 2.70
N SER A 213 14.63 24.38 2.17
CA SER A 213 13.94 24.98 1.02
C SER A 213 14.13 24.18 -0.27
N GLY A 214 15.32 23.60 -0.47
CA GLY A 214 15.60 22.72 -1.61
C GLY A 214 14.81 21.41 -1.53
N VAL A 215 14.70 20.81 -0.35
CA VAL A 215 13.88 19.61 -0.13
C VAL A 215 12.40 19.90 -0.37
N ALA A 216 11.89 21.05 0.05
CA ALA A 216 10.51 21.45 -0.20
C ALA A 216 10.23 21.57 -1.71
N ALA A 217 11.11 22.23 -2.46
CA ALA A 217 11.00 22.33 -3.93
C ALA A 217 11.07 20.97 -4.61
N PHE A 218 12.00 20.09 -4.19
CA PHE A 218 12.11 18.72 -4.71
C PHE A 218 10.85 17.90 -4.43
N SER A 219 10.27 18.02 -3.24
CA SER A 219 9.02 17.33 -2.88
C SER A 219 7.88 17.73 -3.80
N ILE A 220 7.74 19.01 -4.14
CA ILE A 220 6.73 19.49 -5.10
C ILE A 220 6.91 18.82 -6.46
N VAL A 221 8.13 18.74 -6.97
CA VAL A 221 8.43 18.05 -8.23
C VAL A 221 8.10 16.57 -8.15
N CYS A 222 8.42 15.91 -7.02
CA CYS A 222 8.10 14.50 -6.80
C CYS A 222 6.59 14.21 -6.78
N TYR A 223 5.73 15.17 -6.39
CA TYR A 223 4.28 15.01 -6.48
C TYR A 223 3.74 15.00 -7.91
N PHE A 224 4.42 15.63 -8.85
CA PHE A 224 4.04 15.58 -10.27
C PHE A 224 4.42 14.26 -10.95
N PHE A 225 5.44 13.58 -10.45
CA PHE A 225 5.94 12.33 -11.04
C PHE A 225 4.89 11.21 -11.10
N PRO A 226 4.12 10.92 -10.04
CA PRO A 226 3.05 9.93 -10.08
C PRO A 226 1.94 10.28 -11.10
N ILE A 227 1.63 11.57 -11.28
CA ILE A 227 0.61 12.02 -12.25
C ILE A 227 1.07 11.70 -13.67
N ILE A 228 2.31 12.08 -14.01
CA ILE A 228 2.89 11.81 -15.33
C ILE A 228 2.97 10.29 -15.57
N PHE A 229 3.40 9.53 -14.55
CA PHE A 229 3.50 8.08 -14.63
C PHE A 229 2.13 7.40 -14.78
N MET A 230 1.10 7.94 -14.15
CA MET A 230 -0.28 7.44 -14.29
C MET A 230 -0.82 7.65 -15.71
N VAL A 231 -0.58 8.82 -16.30
CA VAL A 231 -0.95 9.10 -17.70
C VAL A 231 -0.19 8.18 -18.66
N TYR A 232 1.12 8.03 -18.46
CA TYR A 232 1.95 7.11 -19.23
C TYR A 232 1.43 5.66 -19.17
N ASN A 233 1.14 5.15 -17.97
CA ASN A 233 0.58 3.82 -17.82
C ASN A 233 -0.79 3.65 -18.46
N ALA A 234 -1.65 4.68 -18.39
CA ALA A 234 -2.96 4.65 -19.05
C ALA A 234 -2.83 4.53 -20.58
N ILE A 235 -1.86 5.23 -21.17
CA ILE A 235 -1.59 5.17 -22.62
C ILE A 235 -0.97 3.81 -23.02
N CYS A 236 -0.08 3.25 -22.20
CA CYS A 236 0.56 1.96 -22.49
C CYS A 236 -0.38 0.74 -22.32
N LEU A 237 -1.54 0.92 -21.68
CA LEU A 237 -2.53 -0.14 -21.46
C LEU A 237 -3.66 -0.12 -22.50
N LEU A 238 -3.69 0.89 -23.38
CA LEU A 238 -4.55 0.96 -24.55
C LEU A 238 -3.92 0.27 -25.76
#